data_00420e92a977d57af935dc4e9c38cb52
#
_entry.id   00420e92a977d57af935dc4e9c38cb52
#
_cell.length_a   1.000
_cell.length_b   1.000
_cell.length_c   1.000
_cell.angle_alpha   90.00
_cell.angle_beta   90.00
_cell.angle_gamma   90.00
#
_symmetry.space_group_name_H-M   'P 1'
#
loop_
_entity.id
_entity.type
_entity.pdbx_description
1 polymer ?
#
loop_
_entity_poly.entity_id
_entity_poly.type
_entity_poly.pdbx_seq_one_letter_code
_entity_poly.pdbx_strand_id
1 'polypeptide(L)'
;KPNRAQKRLLARLWHRNVILKARQLGFTTLICVLWLDTALFNENMRCGIIAQDREAAEVIFRDKVKFAYENLPPDLRATMPLARDSATELLFAHNNSSIRVATSMRSGTIHRLHISEFGKICAKYPEKAKEVVTGSIPAVPKSGILIIESTAEGREGEFYDITMRAKAAKDTAKELTVRDYRFHFFAWWDANE
;
A
#
# COMPACT_ATOMS: atom_id res chain seq x y z
N LYS A 1 -9.54 -2.04 -16.47
CA LYS A 1 -10.00 -3.23 -15.72
C LYS A 1 -8.81 -3.84 -14.96
N PRO A 2 -9.01 -4.39 -13.73
CA PRO A 2 -7.96 -5.14 -13.04
C PRO A 2 -7.58 -6.41 -13.83
N ASN A 3 -6.27 -6.70 -13.91
CA ASN A 3 -5.76 -7.95 -14.48
C ASN A 3 -6.02 -9.15 -13.56
N ARG A 4 -5.69 -10.37 -14.01
CA ARG A 4 -5.93 -11.61 -13.26
C ARG A 4 -5.27 -11.62 -11.88
N ALA A 5 -3.99 -11.20 -11.79
CA ALA A 5 -3.26 -11.13 -10.52
C ALA A 5 -3.91 -10.13 -9.54
N GLN A 6 -4.31 -8.96 -10.04
CA GLN A 6 -5.00 -7.93 -9.27
C GLN A 6 -6.37 -8.40 -8.76
N LYS A 7 -7.19 -9.06 -9.60
CA LYS A 7 -8.46 -9.66 -9.18
C LYS A 7 -8.26 -10.70 -8.08
N ARG A 8 -7.22 -11.55 -8.21
CA ARG A 8 -6.88 -12.56 -7.20
C ARG A 8 -6.47 -11.93 -5.86
N LEU A 9 -5.74 -10.80 -5.88
CA LEU A 9 -5.43 -10.05 -4.67
C LEU A 9 -6.70 -9.48 -4.03
N LEU A 10 -7.54 -8.80 -4.80
CA LEU A 10 -8.78 -8.18 -4.31
C LEU A 10 -9.71 -9.21 -3.64
N ALA A 11 -9.88 -10.38 -4.24
CA ALA A 11 -10.72 -11.46 -3.70
C ALA A 11 -10.16 -12.06 -2.39
N ARG A 12 -8.91 -11.78 -2.05
CA ARG A 12 -8.22 -12.37 -0.90
C ARG A 12 -7.62 -11.33 0.04
N LEU A 13 -8.02 -10.07 -0.05
CA LEU A 13 -7.55 -9.03 0.86
C LEU A 13 -7.87 -9.38 2.33
N TRP A 14 -6.93 -9.03 3.19
CA TRP A 14 -6.99 -9.21 4.63
C TRP A 14 -6.55 -7.93 5.35
N HIS A 15 -6.66 -7.90 6.65
CA HIS A 15 -6.21 -6.75 7.45
C HIS A 15 -4.71 -6.44 7.24
N ARG A 16 -3.89 -7.49 7.17
CA ARG A 16 -2.46 -7.37 6.89
C ARG A 16 -2.07 -8.31 5.75
N ASN A 17 -1.44 -7.76 4.74
CA ASN A 17 -1.08 -8.49 3.53
C ASN A 17 0.41 -8.33 3.26
N VAL A 18 1.09 -9.42 2.95
CA VAL A 18 2.44 -9.41 2.41
C VAL A 18 2.44 -10.06 1.03
N ILE A 19 2.96 -9.34 0.05
CA ILE A 19 2.94 -9.73 -1.36
C ILE A 19 4.37 -9.89 -1.85
N LEU A 20 4.76 -11.12 -2.12
CA LEU A 20 5.96 -11.44 -2.88
C LEU A 20 5.58 -11.58 -4.35
N LYS A 21 6.15 -10.77 -5.20
CA LYS A 21 5.70 -10.65 -6.60
C LYS A 21 6.84 -10.55 -7.61
N ALA A 22 6.56 -10.91 -8.85
CA ALA A 22 7.37 -10.50 -9.99
C ALA A 22 7.17 -9.00 -10.30
N ARG A 23 8.05 -8.45 -11.14
CA ARG A 23 7.95 -7.06 -11.60
C ARG A 23 6.72 -6.84 -12.49
N GLN A 24 6.29 -5.57 -12.60
CA GLN A 24 5.29 -5.07 -13.57
C GLN A 24 3.89 -5.70 -13.52
N LEU A 25 3.46 -6.21 -12.37
CA LEU A 25 2.11 -6.75 -12.17
C LEU A 25 1.06 -5.67 -11.85
N GLY A 26 1.45 -4.39 -11.78
CA GLY A 26 0.56 -3.26 -11.58
C GLY A 26 -0.04 -3.14 -10.18
N PHE A 27 0.54 -3.80 -9.16
CA PHE A 27 -0.01 -3.77 -7.79
C PHE A 27 0.08 -2.38 -7.16
N THR A 28 1.18 -1.64 -7.34
CA THR A 28 1.30 -0.28 -6.81
C THR A 28 0.16 0.61 -7.35
N THR A 29 -0.14 0.53 -8.65
CA THR A 29 -1.26 1.28 -9.25
C THR A 29 -2.60 0.86 -8.66
N LEU A 30 -2.86 -0.45 -8.57
CA LEU A 30 -4.10 -0.96 -7.98
C LEU A 30 -4.30 -0.44 -6.55
N ILE A 31 -3.26 -0.54 -5.71
CA ILE A 31 -3.36 -0.15 -4.29
C ILE A 31 -3.53 1.37 -4.17
N CYS A 32 -2.84 2.17 -5.00
CA CYS A 32 -3.05 3.62 -5.03
C CYS A 32 -4.50 3.98 -5.36
N VAL A 33 -5.11 3.30 -6.34
CA VAL A 33 -6.52 3.53 -6.70
C VAL A 33 -7.45 3.10 -5.57
N LEU A 34 -7.20 1.96 -4.91
CA LEU A 34 -7.99 1.51 -3.74
C LEU A 34 -7.91 2.49 -2.56
N TRP A 35 -6.73 3.07 -2.30
CA TRP A 35 -6.56 4.05 -1.23
C TRP A 35 -7.20 5.39 -1.59
N LEU A 36 -7.15 5.76 -2.87
CA LEU A 36 -7.86 6.94 -3.36
C LEU A 36 -9.38 6.75 -3.24
N ASP A 37 -9.92 5.62 -3.67
CA ASP A 37 -11.33 5.25 -3.51
C ASP A 37 -11.75 5.33 -2.02
N THR A 38 -10.96 4.73 -1.12
CA THR A 38 -11.21 4.81 0.32
C THR A 38 -11.27 6.26 0.81
N ALA A 39 -10.34 7.12 0.38
CA ALA A 39 -10.28 8.51 0.81
C ALA A 39 -11.38 9.37 0.20
N LEU A 40 -11.85 9.06 -1.00
CA LEU A 40 -12.94 9.78 -1.67
C LEU A 40 -14.31 9.50 -1.04
N PHE A 41 -14.58 8.24 -0.68
CA PHE A 41 -15.93 7.78 -0.33
C PHE A 41 -16.15 7.50 1.17
N ASN A 42 -15.12 7.72 2.01
CA ASN A 42 -15.25 7.55 3.46
C ASN A 42 -14.72 8.78 4.20
N GLU A 43 -15.33 9.10 5.33
CA GLU A 43 -14.98 10.27 6.13
C GLU A 43 -13.75 9.99 7.04
N ASN A 44 -12.95 11.03 7.25
CA ASN A 44 -11.82 11.05 8.19
C ASN A 44 -10.78 9.94 7.98
N MET A 45 -10.67 9.40 6.77
CA MET A 45 -9.70 8.37 6.44
C MET A 45 -8.31 8.96 6.17
N ARG A 46 -7.29 8.31 6.71
CA ARG A 46 -5.89 8.61 6.44
C ARG A 46 -5.28 7.44 5.69
N CYS A 47 -4.98 7.67 4.42
CA CYS A 47 -4.37 6.68 3.54
C CYS A 47 -2.91 7.06 3.27
N GLY A 48 -2.00 6.13 3.51
CA GLY A 48 -0.56 6.33 3.39
C GLY A 48 0.09 5.36 2.42
N ILE A 49 1.09 5.85 1.70
CA ILE A 49 1.95 5.05 0.83
C ILE A 49 3.40 5.39 1.19
N ILE A 50 4.18 4.39 1.59
CA ILE A 50 5.61 4.52 1.85
C ILE A 50 6.37 4.05 0.62
N ALA A 51 7.20 4.92 0.06
CA ALA A 51 8.10 4.64 -1.06
C ALA A 51 9.56 4.52 -0.59
N GLN A 52 10.40 3.92 -1.43
CA GLN A 52 11.81 3.67 -1.11
C GLN A 52 12.62 4.96 -0.90
N ASP A 53 12.35 6.01 -1.68
CA ASP A 53 13.02 7.30 -1.63
C ASP A 53 12.05 8.41 -2.06
N ARG A 54 12.53 9.66 -2.00
CA ARG A 54 11.74 10.84 -2.31
C ARG A 54 11.31 10.88 -3.77
N GLU A 55 12.20 10.55 -4.69
CA GLU A 55 11.91 10.55 -6.13
C GLU A 55 10.81 9.54 -6.45
N ALA A 56 10.92 8.30 -5.93
CA ALA A 56 9.88 7.29 -6.06
C ALA A 56 8.54 7.74 -5.45
N ALA A 57 8.57 8.46 -4.31
CA ALA A 57 7.35 8.99 -3.69
C ALA A 57 6.67 10.03 -4.59
N GLU A 58 7.42 10.96 -5.17
CA GLU A 58 6.89 11.99 -6.07
C GLU A 58 6.32 11.38 -7.36
N VAL A 59 7.00 10.38 -7.93
CA VAL A 59 6.54 9.64 -9.12
C VAL A 59 5.25 8.86 -8.83
N ILE A 60 5.20 8.12 -7.71
CA ILE A 60 3.99 7.37 -7.32
C ILE A 60 2.82 8.34 -7.11
N PHE A 61 3.06 9.45 -6.42
CA PHE A 61 2.02 10.43 -6.18
C PHE A 61 1.48 11.04 -7.48
N ARG A 62 2.37 11.59 -8.31
CA ARG A 62 2.00 12.24 -9.57
C ARG A 62 1.31 11.28 -10.54
N ASP A 63 1.94 10.13 -10.81
CA ASP A 63 1.55 9.27 -11.93
C ASP A 63 0.46 8.26 -11.56
N LYS A 64 0.17 8.07 -10.28
CA LYS A 64 -0.82 7.07 -9.85
C LYS A 64 -1.94 7.67 -9.00
N VAL A 65 -1.62 8.50 -8.01
CA VAL A 65 -2.62 9.07 -7.10
C VAL A 65 -3.27 10.30 -7.73
N LYS A 66 -2.47 11.32 -8.04
CA LYS A 66 -2.96 12.58 -8.59
C LYS A 66 -3.56 12.38 -9.98
N PHE A 67 -2.89 11.63 -10.83
CA PHE A 67 -3.41 11.26 -12.16
C PHE A 67 -4.78 10.58 -12.07
N ALA A 68 -4.98 9.63 -11.15
CA ALA A 68 -6.27 8.96 -10.99
C ALA A 68 -7.36 9.93 -10.54
N TYR A 69 -7.07 10.83 -9.60
CA TYR A 69 -8.02 11.86 -9.15
C TYR A 69 -8.38 12.84 -10.28
N GLU A 70 -7.39 13.33 -11.02
CA GLU A 70 -7.60 14.27 -12.11
C GLU A 70 -8.41 13.69 -13.28
N ASN A 71 -8.36 12.37 -13.47
CA ASN A 71 -9.11 11.64 -14.49
C ASN A 71 -10.46 11.07 -14.00
N LEU A 72 -10.93 11.45 -12.82
CA LEU A 72 -12.31 11.21 -12.42
C LEU A 72 -13.27 11.95 -13.36
N PRO A 73 -14.50 11.42 -13.58
CA PRO A 73 -15.52 12.16 -14.30
C PRO A 73 -15.69 13.57 -13.72
N PRO A 74 -15.77 14.63 -14.57
CA PRO A 74 -15.80 16.03 -14.11
C PRO A 74 -16.87 16.31 -13.06
N ASP A 75 -18.07 15.78 -13.23
CA ASP A 75 -19.18 15.95 -12.30
C ASP A 75 -18.87 15.33 -10.93
N LEU A 76 -18.29 14.13 -10.92
CA LEU A 76 -17.88 13.45 -9.68
C LEU A 76 -16.76 14.23 -8.99
N ARG A 77 -15.74 14.66 -9.74
CA ARG A 77 -14.62 15.43 -9.18
C ARG A 77 -15.08 16.76 -8.59
N ALA A 78 -16.08 17.41 -9.20
CA ALA A 78 -16.66 18.65 -8.67
C ALA A 78 -17.33 18.48 -7.29
N THR A 79 -17.84 17.28 -6.97
CA THR A 79 -18.40 16.96 -5.64
C THR A 79 -17.35 16.61 -4.60
N MET A 80 -16.10 16.44 -5.01
CA MET A 80 -14.98 16.00 -4.17
C MET A 80 -13.80 17.00 -4.19
N PRO A 81 -14.03 18.28 -3.81
CA PRO A 81 -13.01 19.31 -3.89
C PRO A 81 -11.85 19.05 -2.91
N LEU A 82 -10.66 19.53 -3.28
CA LEU A 82 -9.49 19.46 -2.43
C LEU A 82 -9.41 20.67 -1.48
N ALA A 83 -9.17 20.38 -0.19
CA ALA A 83 -8.75 21.38 0.79
C ALA A 83 -7.23 21.62 0.72
N ARG A 84 -6.46 20.62 0.29
CA ARG A 84 -5.01 20.72 0.03
C ARG A 84 -4.63 19.86 -1.16
N ASP A 85 -3.83 20.44 -2.06
CA ASP A 85 -3.14 19.79 -3.15
C ASP A 85 -1.65 20.13 -3.04
N SER A 86 -0.83 19.18 -2.65
CA SER A 86 0.63 19.35 -2.53
C SER A 86 1.35 18.35 -3.42
N ALA A 87 2.69 18.41 -3.44
CA ALA A 87 3.51 17.46 -4.20
C ALA A 87 3.42 16.00 -3.71
N THR A 88 2.85 15.76 -2.51
CA THR A 88 2.83 14.44 -1.87
C THR A 88 1.52 14.10 -1.17
N GLU A 89 0.53 15.00 -1.14
CA GLU A 89 -0.71 14.79 -0.40
C GLU A 89 -1.90 15.46 -1.08
N LEU A 90 -3.02 14.73 -1.16
CA LEU A 90 -4.36 15.28 -1.38
C LEU A 90 -5.15 15.19 -0.08
N LEU A 91 -5.73 16.32 0.36
CA LEU A 91 -6.70 16.40 1.46
C LEU A 91 -8.03 16.82 0.89
N PHE A 92 -9.07 16.02 1.10
CA PHE A 92 -10.42 16.25 0.56
C PHE A 92 -11.23 17.13 1.50
N ALA A 93 -11.85 18.20 0.94
CA ALA A 93 -12.64 19.16 1.73
C ALA A 93 -13.99 18.59 2.18
N HIS A 94 -14.62 17.72 1.36
CA HIS A 94 -15.96 17.21 1.61
C HIS A 94 -16.08 16.20 2.75
N ASN A 95 -14.98 15.48 3.08
CA ASN A 95 -15.01 14.40 4.07
C ASN A 95 -13.79 14.37 5.00
N ASN A 96 -12.89 15.35 4.91
CA ASN A 96 -11.67 15.44 5.72
C ASN A 96 -10.74 14.21 5.60
N SER A 97 -10.81 13.45 4.51
CA SER A 97 -9.93 12.31 4.25
C SER A 97 -8.70 12.73 3.46
N SER A 98 -7.60 12.00 3.61
CA SER A 98 -6.38 12.29 2.86
C SER A 98 -5.70 11.04 2.33
N ILE A 99 -4.95 11.24 1.23
CA ILE A 99 -4.01 10.26 0.71
C ILE A 99 -2.64 10.92 0.56
N ARG A 100 -1.62 10.32 1.16
CA ARG A 100 -0.26 10.84 1.21
C ARG A 100 0.76 9.80 0.79
N VAL A 101 1.75 10.23 0.00
CA VAL A 101 2.94 9.43 -0.32
C VAL A 101 4.16 10.04 0.36
N ALA A 102 4.93 9.24 1.07
CA ALA A 102 6.11 9.71 1.81
C ALA A 102 7.16 8.60 1.89
N THR A 103 8.31 8.93 2.44
CA THR A 103 9.37 7.94 2.70
C THR A 103 9.27 7.31 4.08
N SER A 104 8.54 7.93 5.00
CA SER A 104 8.17 7.40 6.33
C SER A 104 6.90 8.07 6.83
N MET A 105 6.18 7.41 7.74
CA MET A 105 4.96 7.92 8.37
C MET A 105 4.94 7.48 9.83
N ARG A 106 5.08 8.41 10.76
CA ARG A 106 5.22 8.11 12.19
C ARG A 106 4.11 8.67 13.08
N SER A 107 3.36 9.65 12.62
CA SER A 107 2.39 10.37 13.46
C SER A 107 0.95 10.12 13.02
N GLY A 108 0.10 9.89 14.02
CA GLY A 108 -1.34 9.71 13.82
C GLY A 108 -1.73 8.30 13.38
N THR A 109 -3.03 8.09 13.31
CA THR A 109 -3.62 6.82 12.83
C THR A 109 -3.57 6.78 11.31
N ILE A 110 -3.14 5.65 10.75
CA ILE A 110 -3.13 5.38 9.31
C ILE A 110 -4.11 4.23 9.04
N HIS A 111 -5.27 4.55 8.49
CA HIS A 111 -6.34 3.56 8.28
C HIS A 111 -6.03 2.60 7.12
N ARG A 112 -5.29 3.08 6.12
CA ARG A 112 -4.84 2.31 4.95
C ARG A 112 -3.36 2.60 4.73
N LEU A 113 -2.51 1.60 4.86
CA LEU A 113 -1.06 1.75 4.64
C LEU A 113 -0.58 0.80 3.55
N HIS A 114 0.14 1.35 2.59
CA HIS A 114 0.87 0.60 1.56
C HIS A 114 2.36 0.86 1.72
N ILE A 115 3.16 -0.18 1.82
CA ILE A 115 4.61 -0.10 1.81
C ILE A 115 5.09 -0.71 0.49
N SER A 116 5.49 0.16 -0.42
CA SER A 116 5.91 -0.22 -1.78
C SER A 116 7.38 -0.58 -1.81
N GLU A 117 7.72 -1.69 -2.49
CA GLU A 117 9.09 -2.19 -2.68
C GLU A 117 9.87 -2.33 -1.35
N PHE A 118 9.22 -2.91 -0.32
CA PHE A 118 9.79 -2.99 1.03
C PHE A 118 11.07 -3.80 1.08
N GLY A 119 11.23 -4.85 0.25
CA GLY A 119 12.48 -5.60 0.13
C GLY A 119 13.66 -4.71 -0.27
N LYS A 120 13.44 -3.77 -1.22
CA LYS A 120 14.47 -2.79 -1.61
C LYS A 120 14.79 -1.83 -0.48
N ILE A 121 13.79 -1.40 0.28
CA ILE A 121 14.00 -0.56 1.46
C ILE A 121 14.86 -1.31 2.47
N CYS A 122 14.58 -2.58 2.75
CA CYS A 122 15.38 -3.41 3.65
C CYS A 122 16.83 -3.56 3.18
N ALA A 123 17.04 -3.81 1.89
CA ALA A 123 18.37 -4.03 1.33
C ALA A 123 19.23 -2.74 1.29
N LYS A 124 18.62 -1.60 0.91
CA LYS A 124 19.36 -0.33 0.74
C LYS A 124 19.41 0.54 2.00
N TYR A 125 18.36 0.48 2.82
CA TYR A 125 18.14 1.39 3.94
C TYR A 125 17.65 0.63 5.19
N PRO A 126 18.45 -0.26 5.79
CA PRO A 126 18.01 -1.14 6.88
C PRO A 126 17.50 -0.38 8.11
N GLU A 127 18.08 0.76 8.45
CA GLU A 127 17.60 1.58 9.57
C GLU A 127 16.20 2.17 9.28
N LYS A 128 15.95 2.56 8.04
CA LYS A 128 14.61 2.99 7.62
C LYS A 128 13.60 1.84 7.64
N ALA A 129 14.02 0.63 7.26
CA ALA A 129 13.16 -0.54 7.36
C ALA A 129 12.73 -0.80 8.81
N LYS A 130 13.66 -0.73 9.77
CA LYS A 130 13.37 -0.80 11.21
C LYS A 130 12.40 0.30 11.66
N GLU A 131 12.61 1.53 11.20
CA GLU A 131 11.72 2.66 11.47
C GLU A 131 10.30 2.40 10.96
N VAL A 132 10.15 1.86 9.77
CA VAL A 132 8.84 1.50 9.20
C VAL A 132 8.15 0.44 10.05
N VAL A 133 8.87 -0.59 10.46
CA VAL A 133 8.33 -1.68 11.29
C VAL A 133 7.95 -1.21 12.69
N THR A 134 8.75 -0.35 13.31
CA THR A 134 8.53 0.09 14.70
C THR A 134 7.62 1.31 14.82
N GLY A 135 7.50 2.12 13.77
CA GLY A 135 6.74 3.37 13.78
C GLY A 135 5.51 3.36 12.87
N SER A 136 5.68 3.04 11.58
CA SER A 136 4.59 3.17 10.62
C SER A 136 3.58 2.01 10.69
N ILE A 137 4.04 0.77 10.83
CA ILE A 137 3.16 -0.41 10.92
C ILE A 137 2.28 -0.36 12.17
N PRO A 138 2.77 -0.02 13.37
CA PRO A 138 1.93 0.11 14.56
C PRO A 138 0.88 1.23 14.48
N ALA A 139 1.07 2.24 13.63
CA ALA A 139 0.09 3.31 13.40
C ALA A 139 -1.18 2.83 12.67
N VAL A 140 -1.17 1.61 12.12
CA VAL A 140 -2.34 1.00 11.47
C VAL A 140 -3.20 0.30 12.52
N PRO A 141 -4.45 0.76 12.76
CA PRO A 141 -5.35 0.17 13.74
C PRO A 141 -5.77 -1.25 13.34
N LYS A 142 -6.41 -1.99 14.24
CA LYS A 142 -6.90 -3.35 13.97
C LYS A 142 -7.94 -3.41 12.84
N SER A 143 -8.76 -2.36 12.71
CA SER A 143 -9.73 -2.18 11.62
C SER A 143 -9.10 -1.68 10.31
N GLY A 144 -7.83 -1.29 10.34
CA GLY A 144 -7.10 -0.82 9.19
C GLY A 144 -6.67 -1.93 8.24
N ILE A 145 -6.19 -1.54 7.06
CA ILE A 145 -5.59 -2.46 6.09
C ILE A 145 -4.15 -2.04 5.82
N LEU A 146 -3.24 -3.00 5.97
CA LEU A 146 -1.83 -2.86 5.62
C LEU A 146 -1.50 -3.78 4.45
N ILE A 147 -0.82 -3.24 3.44
CA ILE A 147 -0.27 -4.00 2.32
C ILE A 147 1.21 -3.70 2.20
N ILE A 148 2.03 -4.73 2.33
CA ILE A 148 3.47 -4.68 2.08
C ILE A 148 3.74 -5.46 0.80
N GLU A 149 4.45 -4.87 -0.16
CA GLU A 149 4.77 -5.56 -1.39
C GLU A 149 6.21 -5.32 -1.83
N SER A 150 6.81 -6.35 -2.42
CA SER A 150 8.12 -6.24 -3.08
C SER A 150 8.40 -7.41 -4.01
N THR A 151 9.38 -7.22 -4.89
CA THR A 151 10.18 -8.29 -5.47
C THR A 151 11.11 -8.90 -4.40
N ALA A 152 11.64 -10.09 -4.65
CA ALA A 152 12.67 -10.69 -3.79
C ALA A 152 13.98 -9.89 -3.89
N GLU A 153 14.54 -9.52 -2.73
CA GLU A 153 15.78 -8.75 -2.61
C GLU A 153 16.73 -9.41 -1.57
N GLY A 154 16.99 -10.71 -1.73
CA GLY A 154 17.79 -11.48 -0.79
C GLY A 154 16.96 -12.32 0.19
N ARG A 155 17.66 -12.97 1.14
CA ARG A 155 17.09 -13.87 2.15
C ARG A 155 17.31 -13.35 3.57
N GLU A 156 17.27 -12.03 3.75
CA GLU A 156 17.49 -11.37 5.04
C GLU A 156 16.64 -10.09 5.15
N GLY A 157 16.52 -9.56 6.36
CA GLY A 157 15.84 -8.33 6.68
C GLY A 157 14.33 -8.48 6.87
N GLU A 158 13.71 -7.39 7.29
CA GLU A 158 12.32 -7.35 7.78
C GLU A 158 11.30 -7.88 6.77
N PHE A 159 11.47 -7.57 5.48
CA PHE A 159 10.56 -8.06 4.45
C PHE A 159 10.63 -9.58 4.30
N TYR A 160 11.85 -10.14 4.31
CA TYR A 160 12.06 -11.57 4.26
C TYR A 160 11.41 -12.26 5.47
N ASP A 161 11.68 -11.77 6.68
CA ASP A 161 11.17 -12.36 7.92
C ASP A 161 9.63 -12.33 8.00
N ILE A 162 9.01 -11.20 7.62
CA ILE A 162 7.54 -11.09 7.55
C ILE A 162 6.98 -12.07 6.52
N THR A 163 7.62 -12.14 5.34
CA THR A 163 7.19 -13.02 4.24
C THR A 163 7.28 -14.48 4.64
N MET A 164 8.39 -14.91 5.27
CA MET A 164 8.59 -16.31 5.66
C MET A 164 7.64 -16.72 6.79
N ARG A 165 7.38 -15.86 7.78
CA ARG A 165 6.37 -16.12 8.81
C ARG A 165 4.97 -16.25 8.23
N ALA A 166 4.58 -15.37 7.31
CA ALA A 166 3.27 -15.42 6.66
C ALA A 166 3.13 -16.65 5.75
N LYS A 167 4.21 -17.03 5.06
CA LYS A 167 4.26 -18.26 4.26
C LYS A 167 4.10 -19.50 5.14
N ALA A 168 4.82 -19.61 6.24
CA ALA A 168 4.70 -20.72 7.19
C ALA A 168 3.28 -20.85 7.76
N ALA A 169 2.63 -19.72 8.11
CA ALA A 169 1.24 -19.71 8.56
C ALA A 169 0.27 -20.23 7.49
N LYS A 170 0.51 -19.88 6.20
CA LYS A 170 -0.26 -20.41 5.08
C LYS A 170 -0.03 -21.89 4.87
N ASP A 171 1.24 -22.35 4.91
CA ASP A 171 1.62 -23.75 4.66
C ASP A 171 1.08 -24.69 5.76
N THR A 172 0.91 -24.19 6.99
CA THR A 172 0.32 -24.92 8.11
C THR A 172 -1.19 -24.73 8.24
N ALA A 173 -1.84 -24.05 7.28
CA ALA A 173 -3.27 -23.71 7.30
C ALA A 173 -3.73 -23.03 8.61
N LYS A 174 -2.85 -22.23 9.23
CA LYS A 174 -3.16 -21.48 10.45
C LYS A 174 -4.34 -20.55 10.23
N GLU A 175 -5.30 -20.54 11.13
CA GLU A 175 -6.34 -19.52 11.16
C GLU A 175 -5.72 -18.14 11.49
N LEU A 176 -5.98 -17.17 10.61
CA LEU A 176 -5.38 -15.84 10.71
C LEU A 176 -6.20 -14.92 11.61
N THR A 177 -5.56 -14.31 12.58
CA THR A 177 -6.11 -13.17 13.32
C THR A 177 -5.92 -11.87 12.52
N VAL A 178 -6.57 -10.78 12.93
CA VAL A 178 -6.42 -9.45 12.31
C VAL A 178 -4.99 -8.89 12.35
N ARG A 179 -4.11 -9.46 13.16
CA ARG A 179 -2.69 -9.08 13.26
C ARG A 179 -1.76 -9.95 12.44
N ASP A 180 -2.22 -11.13 12.01
CA ASP A 180 -1.42 -12.02 11.17
C ASP A 180 -1.41 -11.55 9.71
N TYR A 181 -0.29 -11.78 9.04
CA TYR A 181 -0.15 -11.43 7.63
C TYR A 181 -0.66 -12.56 6.74
N ARG A 182 -1.54 -12.22 5.81
CA ARG A 182 -1.89 -13.12 4.70
C ARG A 182 -0.79 -13.06 3.65
N PHE A 183 -0.25 -14.22 3.31
CA PHE A 183 0.77 -14.35 2.27
C PHE A 183 0.15 -14.44 0.89
N HIS A 184 0.65 -13.62 -0.03
CA HIS A 184 0.33 -13.64 -1.45
C HIS A 184 1.60 -13.83 -2.26
N PHE A 185 1.55 -14.73 -3.24
CA PHE A 185 2.62 -14.94 -4.19
C PHE A 185 2.08 -14.78 -5.62
N PHE A 186 2.78 -13.96 -6.41
CA PHE A 186 2.47 -13.72 -7.81
C PHE A 186 3.74 -13.83 -8.65
N ALA A 187 3.78 -14.85 -9.48
CA ALA A 187 4.88 -15.09 -10.39
C ALA A 187 4.74 -14.26 -11.68
N TRP A 188 5.78 -14.23 -12.50
CA TRP A 188 5.78 -13.47 -13.75
C TRP A 188 4.70 -13.95 -14.74
N TRP A 189 4.35 -15.23 -14.74
CA TRP A 189 3.29 -15.77 -15.60
C TRP A 189 1.88 -15.44 -15.12
N ASP A 190 1.71 -14.88 -13.95
CA ASP A 190 0.44 -14.33 -13.48
C ASP A 190 0.09 -12.97 -14.12
N ALA A 191 1.03 -12.42 -14.91
CA ALA A 191 0.86 -11.14 -15.60
C ALA A 191 -0.03 -11.23 -16.85
N ASN A 192 -0.15 -12.41 -17.44
CA ASN A 192 -0.84 -12.59 -18.71
C ASN A 192 -2.35 -12.64 -18.51
N GLU A 193 -3.03 -11.70 -19.19
CA GLU A 193 -4.45 -11.39 -19.43
C GLU A 193 -5.06 -10.24 -18.65
#